data_5bdb8fbed6aad4da609f196a90ca2573
#
_entry.id   5bdb8fbed6aad4da609f196a90ca2573
#
_cell.length_a   1.000
_cell.length_b   1.000
_cell.length_c   1.000
_cell.angle_alpha   90.00
_cell.angle_beta   90.00
_cell.angle_gamma   90.00
#
_symmetry.space_group_name_H-M   'P 1'
#
loop_
_entity.id
_entity.type
_entity.pdbx_description
1 polymer ?
#
loop_
_entity_poly.entity_id
_entity_poly.type
_entity_poly.pdbx_seq_one_letter_code
_entity_poly.pdbx_strand_id
1 'polypeptide(L)'
;VFNLSILLLLAVTGVLYYLSSLPYNSFDYMLLVGLRFMQGAFYGLSQLVLLSTLIIDTVEAVHRTEANHAATWFGRFALSLGPLAGIYVYQSMNFGSVLILSCICLLVAFVFVNLIRFPFRMPSEDYSRFSFDRFLLKGSHWLFVNVVLVTSVVGVLLSIEHTPRFYGMMMLGFVIAILAERFVFADADLRSEATTGMIVIGIAVLLMITRRQESVSYIVPILIGLGVGLIGSRFLLFFIKMSDHC
;
A
#
# COMPACT_ATOMS: atom_id res chain seq x y z
N VAL A 1 -8.87 11.57 12.94
CA VAL A 1 -7.64 11.51 12.11
C VAL A 1 -7.96 10.95 10.73
N PHE A 2 -8.59 9.77 10.60
CA PHE A 2 -8.90 9.14 9.31
C PHE A 2 -9.69 10.05 8.35
N ASN A 3 -10.83 10.58 8.79
CA ASN A 3 -11.66 11.47 7.97
C ASN A 3 -10.88 12.72 7.50
N LEU A 4 -10.07 13.30 8.38
CA LEU A 4 -9.23 14.45 8.02
C LEU A 4 -8.20 14.06 6.96
N SER A 5 -7.56 12.89 7.10
CA SER A 5 -6.58 12.40 6.11
C SER A 5 -7.20 12.21 4.74
N ILE A 6 -8.40 11.62 4.66
CA ILE A 6 -9.12 11.43 3.39
C ILE A 6 -9.54 12.78 2.79
N LEU A 7 -10.03 13.73 3.59
CA LEU A 7 -10.39 15.06 3.10
C LEU A 7 -9.18 15.81 2.56
N LEU A 8 -8.03 15.74 3.26
CA LEU A 8 -6.78 16.34 2.78
C LEU A 8 -6.28 15.66 1.50
N LEU A 9 -6.38 14.32 1.44
CA LEU A 9 -6.03 13.56 0.23
C LEU A 9 -6.91 13.95 -0.95
N LEU A 10 -8.21 14.12 -0.72
CA LEU A 10 -9.17 14.57 -1.72
C LEU A 10 -8.86 16.01 -2.17
N ALA A 11 -8.55 16.92 -1.24
CA ALA A 11 -8.15 18.29 -1.56
C ALA A 11 -6.89 18.32 -2.43
N VAL A 12 -5.83 17.57 -2.06
CA VAL A 12 -4.60 17.50 -2.86
C VAL A 12 -4.86 16.90 -4.24
N THR A 13 -5.71 15.86 -4.34
CA THR A 13 -6.07 15.27 -5.63
C THR A 13 -6.88 16.26 -6.48
N GLY A 14 -7.76 17.04 -5.87
CA GLY A 14 -8.49 18.13 -6.55
C GLY A 14 -7.56 19.24 -7.07
N VAL A 15 -6.55 19.64 -6.29
CA VAL A 15 -5.50 20.57 -6.75
C VAL A 15 -4.74 20.01 -7.95
N LEU A 16 -4.34 18.73 -7.90
CA LEU A 16 -3.69 18.07 -9.05
C LEU A 16 -4.58 18.02 -10.29
N TYR A 17 -5.88 17.79 -10.10
CA TYR A 17 -6.85 17.87 -11.20
C TYR A 17 -6.91 19.27 -11.80
N TYR A 18 -7.01 20.31 -10.98
CA TYR A 18 -6.98 21.71 -11.43
C TYR A 18 -5.69 22.02 -12.19
N LEU A 19 -4.53 21.64 -11.65
CA LEU A 19 -3.24 21.85 -12.32
C LEU A 19 -3.15 21.09 -13.65
N SER A 20 -3.75 19.90 -13.74
CA SER A 20 -3.77 19.11 -14.99
C SER A 20 -4.56 19.78 -16.12
N SER A 21 -5.46 20.72 -15.81
CA SER A 21 -6.23 21.50 -16.79
C SER A 21 -5.50 22.76 -17.29
N LEU A 22 -4.39 23.14 -16.63
CA LEU A 22 -3.60 24.30 -17.02
C LEU A 22 -2.57 23.97 -18.10
N PRO A 23 -2.10 24.95 -18.90
CA PRO A 23 -1.04 24.76 -19.87
C PRO A 23 0.24 24.22 -19.23
N TYR A 24 0.92 23.28 -19.88
CA TYR A 24 2.07 22.52 -19.37
C TYR A 24 3.22 23.38 -18.79
N ASN A 25 3.40 24.61 -19.25
CA ASN A 25 4.48 25.51 -18.82
C ASN A 25 4.09 26.45 -17.66
N SER A 26 2.92 26.28 -17.04
CA SER A 26 2.40 27.23 -16.06
C SER A 26 2.69 26.90 -14.59
N PHE A 27 3.34 25.75 -14.30
CA PHE A 27 3.60 25.37 -12.90
C PHE A 27 5.00 24.76 -12.71
N ASP A 28 5.55 24.96 -11.52
CA ASP A 28 6.88 24.51 -11.14
C ASP A 28 6.86 23.00 -10.88
N TYR A 29 7.90 22.29 -11.35
CA TYR A 29 8.13 20.87 -11.05
C TYR A 29 8.18 20.58 -9.55
N MET A 30 8.79 21.46 -8.75
CA MET A 30 8.86 21.33 -7.29
C MET A 30 7.48 21.34 -6.62
N LEU A 31 6.53 22.10 -7.16
CA LEU A 31 5.14 22.07 -6.71
C LEU A 31 4.51 20.69 -6.90
N LEU A 32 4.71 20.08 -8.07
CA LEU A 32 4.21 18.71 -8.34
C LEU A 32 4.82 17.69 -7.40
N VAL A 33 6.13 17.75 -7.16
CA VAL A 33 6.82 16.86 -6.22
C VAL A 33 6.26 17.04 -4.81
N GLY A 34 6.08 18.28 -4.36
CA GLY A 34 5.47 18.60 -3.05
C GLY A 34 4.05 18.04 -2.90
N LEU A 35 3.21 18.24 -3.91
CA LEU A 35 1.83 17.70 -3.91
C LEU A 35 1.81 16.17 -3.90
N ARG A 36 2.69 15.50 -4.64
CA ARG A 36 2.83 14.03 -4.62
C ARG A 36 3.32 13.51 -3.28
N PHE A 37 4.27 14.21 -2.66
CA PHE A 37 4.72 13.87 -1.31
C PHE A 37 3.58 13.99 -0.29
N MET A 38 2.82 15.09 -0.30
CA MET A 38 1.65 15.27 0.57
C MET A 38 0.58 14.20 0.31
N GLN A 39 0.33 13.87 -0.96
CA GLN A 39 -0.61 12.81 -1.32
C GLN A 39 -0.18 11.45 -0.71
N GLY A 40 1.10 11.10 -0.83
CA GLY A 40 1.66 9.89 -0.21
C GLY A 40 1.56 9.90 1.31
N ALA A 41 1.87 11.03 1.95
CA ALA A 41 1.80 11.19 3.41
C ALA A 41 0.36 11.02 3.93
N PHE A 42 -0.63 11.68 3.33
CA PHE A 42 -2.03 11.56 3.74
C PHE A 42 -2.60 10.17 3.44
N TYR A 43 -2.20 9.55 2.33
CA TYR A 43 -2.55 8.16 2.03
C TYR A 43 -1.97 7.21 3.09
N GLY A 44 -0.68 7.32 3.39
CA GLY A 44 -0.03 6.51 4.41
C GLY A 44 -0.68 6.68 5.79
N LEU A 45 -1.02 7.92 6.18
CA LEU A 45 -1.71 8.20 7.43
C LEU A 45 -3.11 7.57 7.47
N SER A 46 -3.88 7.63 6.37
CA SER A 46 -5.20 7.01 6.28
C SER A 46 -5.11 5.48 6.39
N GLN A 47 -4.13 4.85 5.73
CA GLN A 47 -3.90 3.41 5.80
C GLN A 47 -3.46 2.98 7.20
N LEU A 48 -2.57 3.72 7.83
CA LEU A 48 -2.13 3.43 9.20
C LEU A 48 -3.33 3.42 10.16
N VAL A 49 -4.17 4.45 10.13
CA VAL A 49 -5.35 4.54 11.01
C VAL A 49 -6.36 3.43 10.70
N LEU A 50 -6.59 3.12 9.43
CA LEU A 50 -7.52 2.06 9.02
C LEU A 50 -7.05 0.70 9.54
N LEU A 51 -5.81 0.33 9.31
CA LEU A 51 -5.28 -1.00 9.63
C LEU A 51 -4.99 -1.19 11.11
N SER A 52 -4.49 -0.15 11.80
CA SER A 52 -4.08 -0.29 13.20
C SER A 52 -5.21 0.01 14.19
N THR A 53 -6.03 1.02 13.93
CA THR A 53 -7.01 1.49 14.92
C THR A 53 -8.41 0.98 14.60
N LEU A 54 -8.88 1.21 13.37
CA LEU A 54 -10.26 0.91 13.03
C LEU A 54 -10.56 -0.59 13.07
N ILE A 55 -9.67 -1.43 12.55
CA ILE A 55 -9.84 -2.90 12.58
C ILE A 55 -9.76 -3.42 14.02
N ILE A 56 -8.79 -2.94 14.79
CA ILE A 56 -8.60 -3.40 16.18
C ILE A 56 -9.80 -3.02 17.06
N ASP A 57 -10.36 -1.82 16.88
CA ASP A 57 -11.45 -1.33 17.70
C ASP A 57 -12.84 -1.84 17.30
N THR A 58 -13.01 -2.25 16.04
CA THR A 58 -14.31 -2.73 15.52
C THR A 58 -14.47 -4.24 15.52
N VAL A 59 -13.38 -4.99 15.50
CA VAL A 59 -13.39 -6.45 15.39
C VAL A 59 -13.10 -7.09 16.75
N GLU A 60 -13.87 -8.12 17.08
CA GLU A 60 -13.63 -8.93 18.28
C GLU A 60 -12.22 -9.56 18.26
N ALA A 61 -11.61 -9.72 19.43
CA ALA A 61 -10.23 -10.19 19.56
C ALA A 61 -9.95 -11.51 18.83
N VAL A 62 -10.93 -12.41 18.79
CA VAL A 62 -10.83 -13.73 18.11
C VAL A 62 -10.70 -13.59 16.59
N HIS A 63 -11.36 -12.59 15.99
CA HIS A 63 -11.40 -12.39 14.53
C HIS A 63 -10.42 -11.34 14.02
N ARG A 64 -9.63 -10.70 14.90
CA ARG A 64 -8.68 -9.63 14.50
C ARG A 64 -7.64 -10.11 13.50
N THR A 65 -7.12 -11.31 13.67
CA THR A 65 -6.12 -11.89 12.75
C THR A 65 -6.71 -12.06 11.35
N GLU A 66 -7.94 -12.61 11.26
CA GLU A 66 -8.62 -12.79 9.98
C GLU A 66 -8.94 -11.45 9.30
N ALA A 67 -9.40 -10.46 10.07
CA ALA A 67 -9.68 -9.13 9.55
C ALA A 67 -8.42 -8.43 9.03
N ASN A 68 -7.28 -8.54 9.73
CA ASN A 68 -6.01 -8.00 9.29
C ASN A 68 -5.48 -8.71 8.03
N HIS A 69 -5.63 -10.03 7.95
CA HIS A 69 -5.33 -10.76 6.72
C HIS A 69 -6.19 -10.27 5.56
N ALA A 70 -7.50 -10.19 5.73
CA ALA A 70 -8.41 -9.70 4.69
C ALA A 70 -8.04 -8.28 4.23
N ALA A 71 -7.80 -7.35 5.17
CA ALA A 71 -7.40 -5.98 4.86
C ALA A 71 -6.08 -5.91 4.07
N THR A 72 -5.10 -6.74 4.45
CA THR A 72 -3.82 -6.83 3.75
C THR A 72 -4.02 -7.33 2.32
N TRP A 73 -4.90 -8.31 2.10
CA TRP A 73 -5.21 -8.85 0.78
C TRP A 73 -5.88 -7.83 -0.12
N PHE A 74 -6.90 -7.14 0.37
CA PHE A 74 -7.55 -6.07 -0.38
C PHE A 74 -6.55 -4.96 -0.75
N GLY A 75 -5.64 -4.60 0.15
CA GLY A 75 -4.58 -3.63 -0.13
C GLY A 75 -3.64 -4.08 -1.26
N ARG A 76 -3.28 -5.36 -1.33
CA ARG A 76 -2.45 -5.92 -2.40
C ARG A 76 -3.16 -5.96 -3.74
N PHE A 77 -4.43 -6.40 -3.76
CA PHE A 77 -5.22 -6.36 -4.98
C PHE A 77 -5.42 -4.92 -5.48
N ALA A 78 -5.65 -3.97 -4.58
CA ALA A 78 -5.75 -2.56 -4.93
C ALA A 78 -4.46 -2.02 -5.58
N LEU A 79 -3.28 -2.51 -5.16
CA LEU A 79 -1.98 -2.14 -5.74
C LEU A 79 -1.86 -2.56 -7.23
N SER A 80 -2.54 -3.61 -7.66
CA SER A 80 -2.61 -4.02 -9.07
C SER A 80 -3.81 -3.44 -9.80
N LEU A 81 -4.99 -3.50 -9.20
CA LEU A 81 -6.24 -3.04 -9.82
C LEU A 81 -6.27 -1.53 -10.01
N GLY A 82 -5.69 -0.75 -9.07
CA GLY A 82 -5.64 0.69 -9.16
C GLY A 82 -4.93 1.19 -10.42
N PRO A 83 -3.66 0.84 -10.63
CA PRO A 83 -2.95 1.19 -11.86
C PRO A 83 -3.59 0.63 -13.13
N LEU A 84 -4.10 -0.61 -13.10
CA LEU A 84 -4.77 -1.22 -14.23
C LEU A 84 -6.02 -0.41 -14.64
N ALA A 85 -6.87 -0.07 -13.69
CA ALA A 85 -8.03 0.79 -13.93
C ALA A 85 -7.61 2.20 -14.40
N GLY A 86 -6.57 2.77 -13.75
CA GLY A 86 -6.02 4.07 -14.12
C GLY A 86 -5.52 4.13 -15.56
N ILE A 87 -4.77 3.11 -16.00
CA ILE A 87 -4.26 3.03 -17.37
C ILE A 87 -5.43 2.87 -18.36
N TYR A 88 -6.41 2.03 -18.07
CA TYR A 88 -7.58 1.84 -18.91
C TYR A 88 -8.36 3.15 -19.10
N VAL A 89 -8.62 3.88 -18.00
CA VAL A 89 -9.30 5.19 -18.05
C VAL A 89 -8.45 6.23 -18.79
N TYR A 90 -7.13 6.23 -18.55
CA TYR A 90 -6.22 7.13 -19.26
C TYR A 90 -6.23 6.90 -20.78
N GLN A 91 -6.20 5.63 -21.22
CA GLN A 91 -6.22 5.26 -22.65
C GLN A 91 -7.56 5.53 -23.31
N SER A 92 -8.67 5.40 -22.59
CA SER A 92 -10.02 5.63 -23.14
C SER A 92 -10.47 7.08 -23.08
N MET A 93 -9.92 7.87 -22.18
CA MET A 93 -10.32 9.27 -21.95
C MET A 93 -9.12 10.20 -21.91
N ASN A 94 -8.67 10.58 -20.68
CA ASN A 94 -7.52 11.45 -20.45
C ASN A 94 -7.03 11.33 -19.01
N PHE A 95 -5.92 12.02 -18.71
CA PHE A 95 -5.34 12.05 -17.37
C PHE A 95 -6.26 12.67 -16.31
N GLY A 96 -7.00 13.72 -16.65
CA GLY A 96 -7.97 14.34 -15.75
C GLY A 96 -9.06 13.37 -15.29
N SER A 97 -9.52 12.48 -16.17
CA SER A 97 -10.52 11.45 -15.84
C SER A 97 -9.99 10.44 -14.82
N VAL A 98 -8.69 10.13 -14.82
CA VAL A 98 -8.06 9.28 -13.80
C VAL A 98 -8.11 9.96 -12.42
N LEU A 99 -7.87 11.26 -12.36
CA LEU A 99 -7.95 12.03 -11.12
C LEU A 99 -9.39 12.13 -10.60
N ILE A 100 -10.37 12.30 -11.51
CA ILE A 100 -11.80 12.26 -11.16
C ILE A 100 -12.18 10.89 -10.59
N LEU A 101 -11.78 9.80 -11.24
CA LEU A 101 -12.01 8.45 -10.74
C LEU A 101 -11.41 8.28 -9.33
N SER A 102 -10.19 8.78 -9.11
CA SER A 102 -9.54 8.76 -7.80
C SER A 102 -10.35 9.54 -6.74
N CYS A 103 -10.88 10.72 -7.09
CA CYS A 103 -11.74 11.49 -6.19
C CYS A 103 -13.03 10.73 -5.87
N ILE A 104 -13.67 10.10 -6.85
CA ILE A 104 -14.88 9.28 -6.63
C ILE A 104 -14.57 8.13 -5.68
N CYS A 105 -13.48 7.38 -5.89
CA CYS A 105 -13.07 6.30 -5.00
C CYS A 105 -12.82 6.78 -3.56
N LEU A 106 -12.19 7.95 -3.39
CA LEU A 106 -11.97 8.54 -2.06
C LEU A 106 -13.28 8.97 -1.39
N LEU A 107 -14.21 9.54 -2.13
CA LEU A 107 -15.54 9.88 -1.61
C LEU A 107 -16.32 8.64 -1.19
N VAL A 108 -16.29 7.59 -2.00
CA VAL A 108 -16.92 6.30 -1.68
C VAL A 108 -16.31 5.71 -0.41
N ALA A 109 -14.97 5.71 -0.30
CA ALA A 109 -14.28 5.25 0.91
C ALA A 109 -14.65 6.08 2.14
N PHE A 110 -14.74 7.41 2.01
CA PHE A 110 -15.18 8.31 3.06
C PHE A 110 -16.60 7.99 3.55
N VAL A 111 -17.53 7.77 2.61
CA VAL A 111 -18.92 7.41 2.94
C VAL A 111 -18.98 6.07 3.67
N PHE A 112 -18.31 5.02 3.15
CA PHE A 112 -18.32 3.71 3.78
C PHE A 112 -17.77 3.73 5.21
N VAL A 113 -16.68 4.44 5.46
CA VAL A 113 -16.13 4.54 6.81
C VAL A 113 -17.09 5.26 7.76
N ASN A 114 -17.77 6.31 7.29
CA ASN A 114 -18.72 7.04 8.14
C ASN A 114 -20.04 6.26 8.39
N LEU A 115 -20.34 5.24 7.59
CA LEU A 115 -21.47 4.33 7.83
C LEU A 115 -21.18 3.32 8.95
N ILE A 116 -19.90 3.04 9.25
CA ILE A 116 -19.52 2.12 10.31
C ILE A 116 -19.61 2.85 11.65
N ARG A 117 -20.34 2.28 12.61
CA ARG A 117 -20.40 2.79 13.98
C ARG A 117 -19.16 2.35 14.74
N PHE A 118 -18.25 3.29 15.02
CA PHE A 118 -17.08 3.02 15.85
C PHE A 118 -17.41 3.16 17.33
N PRO A 119 -17.02 2.19 18.19
CA PRO A 119 -17.06 2.37 19.62
C PRO A 119 -16.06 3.46 20.00
N PHE A 120 -16.56 4.60 20.48
CA PHE A 120 -15.71 5.70 20.93
C PHE A 120 -15.06 5.29 22.26
N ARG A 121 -13.80 4.91 22.24
CA ARG A 121 -13.00 4.73 23.47
C ARG A 121 -12.28 6.04 23.75
N MET A 122 -12.58 6.65 24.91
CA MET A 122 -11.79 7.78 25.40
C MET A 122 -10.37 7.31 25.67
N PRO A 123 -9.34 8.02 25.17
CA PRO A 123 -7.96 7.73 25.57
C PRO A 123 -7.83 7.90 27.08
N SER A 124 -7.11 7.00 27.75
CA SER A 124 -6.78 7.13 29.17
C SER A 124 -5.97 8.42 29.36
N GLU A 125 -6.17 9.11 30.49
CA GLU A 125 -5.63 10.46 30.75
C GLU A 125 -4.09 10.55 30.70
N ASP A 126 -3.38 9.42 30.76
CA ASP A 126 -1.91 9.31 30.83
C ASP A 126 -1.19 9.30 29.46
N TYR A 127 -1.89 9.47 28.34
CA TYR A 127 -1.23 9.46 27.03
C TYR A 127 -0.73 10.84 26.61
N SER A 128 0.57 10.99 26.42
CA SER A 128 1.14 12.15 25.73
C SER A 128 0.54 12.25 24.32
N ARG A 129 0.06 13.45 23.94
CA ARG A 129 -0.58 13.68 22.63
C ARG A 129 0.35 13.41 21.44
N PHE A 130 1.65 13.47 21.67
CA PHE A 130 2.69 13.16 20.70
C PHE A 130 3.71 12.20 21.35
N SER A 131 3.67 10.93 20.98
CA SER A 131 4.68 9.95 21.36
C SER A 131 5.24 9.29 20.11
N PHE A 132 6.53 9.48 19.86
CA PHE A 132 7.26 8.77 18.81
C PHE A 132 7.54 7.31 19.18
N ASP A 133 7.45 6.95 20.44
CA ASP A 133 7.73 5.59 20.93
C ASP A 133 6.81 4.53 20.34
N ARG A 134 5.61 4.92 19.88
CA ARG A 134 4.68 4.01 19.20
C ARG A 134 5.07 3.67 17.76
N PHE A 135 5.91 4.50 17.13
CA PHE A 135 6.33 4.31 15.74
C PHE A 135 7.72 3.69 15.63
N LEU A 136 8.55 3.86 16.67
CA LEU A 136 9.94 3.38 16.72
C LEU A 136 10.11 2.47 17.93
N LEU A 137 9.53 1.27 17.89
CA LEU A 137 9.79 0.24 18.89
C LEU A 137 11.31 -0.05 18.95
N LYS A 138 11.88 0.01 20.16
CA LYS A 138 13.27 -0.36 20.38
C LYS A 138 13.51 -1.78 19.86
N GLY A 139 14.34 -1.95 18.83
CA GLY A 139 14.63 -3.23 18.18
C GLY A 139 13.96 -3.44 16.81
N SER A 140 12.95 -2.66 16.42
CA SER A 140 12.28 -2.80 15.11
C SER A 140 12.75 -1.81 14.05
N HIS A 141 13.73 -0.94 14.35
CA HIS A 141 14.23 0.05 13.40
C HIS A 141 14.79 -0.57 12.11
N TRP A 142 15.45 -1.72 12.18
CA TRP A 142 15.91 -2.45 11.00
C TRP A 142 14.77 -2.96 10.12
N LEU A 143 13.67 -3.37 10.76
CA LEU A 143 12.46 -3.77 10.04
C LEU A 143 11.86 -2.58 9.30
N PHE A 144 11.80 -1.41 9.93
CA PHE A 144 11.34 -0.18 9.32
C PHE A 144 12.21 0.22 8.11
N VAL A 145 13.53 0.17 8.24
CA VAL A 145 14.47 0.42 7.12
C VAL A 145 14.20 -0.54 5.97
N ASN A 146 14.02 -1.83 6.25
CA ASN A 146 13.70 -2.82 5.22
C ASN A 146 12.36 -2.53 4.52
N VAL A 147 11.31 -2.15 5.26
CA VAL A 147 10.03 -1.77 4.67
C VAL A 147 10.20 -0.57 3.73
N VAL A 148 10.92 0.47 4.16
CA VAL A 148 11.17 1.66 3.33
C VAL A 148 11.94 1.28 2.06
N LEU A 149 13.02 0.48 2.19
CA LEU A 149 13.81 0.05 1.04
C LEU A 149 12.99 -0.78 0.05
N VAL A 150 12.28 -1.81 0.53
CA VAL A 150 11.44 -2.67 -0.32
C VAL A 150 10.35 -1.85 -1.01
N THR A 151 9.66 -0.99 -0.27
CA THR A 151 8.60 -0.13 -0.84
C THR A 151 9.17 0.83 -1.88
N SER A 152 10.35 1.40 -1.64
CA SER A 152 11.03 2.29 -2.59
C SER A 152 11.42 1.54 -3.87
N VAL A 153 12.01 0.35 -3.76
CA VAL A 153 12.37 -0.49 -4.91
C VAL A 153 11.12 -0.86 -5.71
N VAL A 154 10.06 -1.31 -5.05
CA VAL A 154 8.79 -1.65 -5.70
C VAL A 154 8.19 -0.41 -6.37
N GLY A 155 8.20 0.75 -5.70
CA GLY A 155 7.72 2.01 -6.26
C GLY A 155 8.46 2.39 -7.54
N VAL A 156 9.79 2.27 -7.57
CA VAL A 156 10.60 2.50 -8.78
C VAL A 156 10.25 1.50 -9.88
N LEU A 157 10.13 0.21 -9.57
CA LEU A 157 9.76 -0.81 -10.56
C LEU A 157 8.39 -0.52 -11.18
N LEU A 158 7.41 -0.15 -10.36
CA LEU A 158 6.06 0.21 -10.83
C LEU A 158 6.04 1.52 -11.64
N SER A 159 6.99 2.44 -11.41
CA SER A 159 7.09 3.68 -12.17
C SER A 159 7.70 3.50 -13.57
N ILE A 160 8.43 2.42 -13.80
CA ILE A 160 9.08 2.13 -15.10
C ILE A 160 8.09 1.46 -16.06
N GLU A 161 7.19 0.62 -15.55
CA GLU A 161 6.28 -0.18 -16.36
C GLU A 161 4.85 0.39 -16.33
N HIS A 162 4.30 0.65 -17.53
CA HIS A 162 2.99 1.27 -17.69
C HIS A 162 2.01 0.41 -18.50
N THR A 163 2.29 -0.90 -18.66
CA THR A 163 1.44 -1.77 -19.45
C THR A 163 0.35 -2.45 -18.59
N PRO A 164 -0.91 -2.51 -19.07
CA PRO A 164 -1.97 -3.23 -18.33
C PRO A 164 -1.61 -4.69 -18.08
N ARG A 165 -0.90 -5.31 -19.01
CA ARG A 165 -0.43 -6.70 -18.92
C ARG A 165 0.48 -6.91 -17.71
N PHE A 166 1.38 -5.96 -17.40
CA PHE A 166 2.27 -6.02 -16.25
C PHE A 166 1.48 -6.12 -14.94
N TYR A 167 0.50 -5.26 -14.74
CA TYR A 167 -0.32 -5.28 -13.52
C TYR A 167 -1.23 -6.49 -13.42
N GLY A 168 -1.74 -7.01 -14.55
CA GLY A 168 -2.48 -8.27 -14.58
C GLY A 168 -1.64 -9.47 -14.16
N MET A 169 -0.39 -9.55 -14.63
CA MET A 169 0.56 -10.60 -14.21
C MET A 169 1.01 -10.44 -12.75
N MET A 170 1.17 -9.21 -12.28
CA MET A 170 1.46 -8.93 -10.85
C MET A 170 0.32 -9.42 -9.95
N MET A 171 -0.93 -9.30 -10.38
CA MET A 171 -2.08 -9.83 -9.66
C MET A 171 -2.03 -11.37 -9.54
N LEU A 172 -1.61 -12.08 -10.59
CA LEU A 172 -1.34 -13.53 -10.51
C LEU A 172 -0.27 -13.84 -9.46
N GLY A 173 0.79 -13.04 -9.39
CA GLY A 173 1.82 -13.17 -8.36
C GLY A 173 1.25 -13.05 -6.94
N PHE A 174 0.33 -12.12 -6.70
CA PHE A 174 -0.36 -12.01 -5.42
C PHE A 174 -1.21 -13.24 -5.10
N VAL A 175 -1.94 -13.80 -6.06
CA VAL A 175 -2.72 -15.03 -5.86
C VAL A 175 -1.78 -16.19 -5.48
N ILE A 176 -0.65 -16.30 -6.17
CA ILE A 176 0.37 -17.32 -5.85
C ILE A 176 0.93 -17.12 -4.45
N ALA A 177 1.21 -15.87 -4.04
CA ALA A 177 1.68 -15.56 -2.69
C ALA A 177 0.70 -16.04 -1.61
N ILE A 178 -0.58 -15.81 -1.83
CA ILE A 178 -1.66 -16.24 -0.96
C ILE A 178 -1.70 -17.77 -0.79
N LEU A 179 -1.61 -18.48 -1.92
CA LEU A 179 -1.57 -19.94 -1.91
C LEU A 179 -0.30 -20.43 -1.21
N ALA A 180 0.84 -19.79 -1.48
CA ALA A 180 2.09 -20.11 -0.83
C ALA A 180 2.04 -19.88 0.69
N GLU A 181 1.48 -18.76 1.17
CA GLU A 181 1.27 -18.52 2.61
C GLU A 181 0.46 -19.63 3.26
N ARG A 182 -0.59 -20.10 2.58
CA ARG A 182 -1.50 -21.11 3.14
C ARG A 182 -0.95 -22.52 3.12
N PHE A 183 -0.25 -22.91 2.06
CA PHE A 183 0.15 -24.31 1.84
C PHE A 183 1.64 -24.57 2.06
N VAL A 184 2.51 -23.59 1.86
CA VAL A 184 3.96 -23.76 1.96
C VAL A 184 4.51 -23.16 3.24
N PHE A 185 3.99 -22.00 3.64
CA PHE A 185 4.49 -21.23 4.80
C PHE A 185 3.55 -21.30 6.01
N ALA A 186 2.60 -22.26 6.05
CA ALA A 186 1.64 -22.37 7.16
C ALA A 186 2.33 -22.43 8.54
N ASP A 187 3.42 -23.21 8.63
CA ASP A 187 4.21 -23.43 9.84
C ASP A 187 5.58 -22.70 9.81
N ALA A 188 5.82 -21.87 8.81
CA ALA A 188 7.11 -21.21 8.64
C ALA A 188 7.26 -20.00 9.57
N ASP A 189 8.50 -19.74 9.98
CA ASP A 189 8.85 -18.58 10.77
C ASP A 189 8.63 -17.29 9.96
N LEU A 190 8.05 -16.27 10.59
CA LEU A 190 7.79 -14.94 9.99
C LEU A 190 9.03 -14.36 9.29
N ARG A 191 10.22 -14.61 9.85
CA ARG A 191 11.48 -14.15 9.31
C ARG A 191 11.85 -14.88 8.01
N SER A 192 11.61 -16.18 7.95
CA SER A 192 11.91 -17.00 6.77
C SER A 192 11.08 -16.58 5.56
N GLU A 193 9.79 -16.34 5.76
CA GLU A 193 8.88 -15.92 4.71
C GLU A 193 9.20 -14.51 4.20
N ALA A 194 9.44 -13.55 5.09
CA ALA A 194 9.85 -12.20 4.71
C ALA A 194 11.18 -12.22 3.92
N THR A 195 12.15 -13.04 4.36
CA THR A 195 13.44 -13.20 3.65
C THR A 195 13.23 -13.79 2.27
N THR A 196 12.39 -14.80 2.14
CA THR A 196 12.04 -15.40 0.84
C THR A 196 11.42 -14.37 -0.10
N GLY A 197 10.47 -13.56 0.40
CA GLY A 197 9.87 -12.48 -0.37
C GLY A 197 10.91 -11.44 -0.84
N MET A 198 11.86 -11.05 0.02
CA MET A 198 12.94 -10.13 -0.37
C MET A 198 13.86 -10.74 -1.45
N ILE A 199 14.21 -12.02 -1.34
CA ILE A 199 15.02 -12.71 -2.36
C ILE A 199 14.27 -12.74 -3.70
N VAL A 200 12.98 -13.05 -3.69
CA VAL A 200 12.13 -13.06 -4.89
C VAL A 200 12.09 -11.68 -5.57
N ILE A 201 11.95 -10.59 -4.81
CA ILE A 201 12.02 -9.22 -5.35
C ILE A 201 13.42 -8.94 -5.92
N GLY A 202 14.48 -9.36 -5.22
CA GLY A 202 15.86 -9.20 -5.71
C GLY A 202 16.08 -9.91 -7.06
N ILE A 203 15.55 -11.12 -7.21
CA ILE A 203 15.58 -11.86 -8.49
C ILE A 203 14.79 -11.11 -9.57
N ALA A 204 13.61 -10.57 -9.25
CA ALA A 204 12.80 -9.80 -10.18
C ALA A 204 13.55 -8.54 -10.68
N VAL A 205 14.23 -7.82 -9.78
CA VAL A 205 15.08 -6.65 -10.13
C VAL A 205 16.21 -7.07 -11.06
N LEU A 206 16.95 -8.14 -10.74
CA LEU A 206 18.04 -8.65 -11.58
C LEU A 206 17.55 -9.05 -12.98
N LEU A 207 16.42 -9.75 -13.06
CA LEU A 207 15.82 -10.12 -14.34
C LEU A 207 15.38 -8.89 -15.14
N MET A 208 14.90 -7.85 -14.48
CA MET A 208 14.51 -6.60 -15.14
C MET A 208 15.71 -5.85 -15.71
N ILE A 209 16.83 -5.83 -15.01
CA ILE A 209 18.09 -5.22 -15.49
C ILE A 209 18.66 -5.98 -16.69
N THR A 210 18.59 -7.31 -16.66
CA THR A 210 19.14 -8.19 -17.70
C THR A 210 18.21 -8.40 -18.92
N ARG A 211 17.13 -7.69 -19.00
CA ARG A 211 16.02 -7.78 -19.97
C ARG A 211 16.47 -7.96 -21.42
N ARG A 212 16.68 -9.21 -21.84
CA ARG A 212 17.04 -9.57 -23.23
C ARG A 212 15.96 -10.39 -23.97
N GLN A 213 14.94 -10.90 -23.26
CA GLN A 213 13.92 -11.80 -23.83
C GLN A 213 12.52 -11.34 -23.45
N GLU A 214 11.57 -11.51 -24.37
CA GLU A 214 10.15 -11.20 -24.11
C GLU A 214 9.56 -12.00 -22.93
N SER A 215 10.00 -13.26 -22.75
CA SER A 215 9.55 -14.11 -21.63
C SER A 215 9.80 -13.50 -20.26
N VAL A 216 10.88 -12.71 -20.10
CA VAL A 216 11.21 -12.02 -18.84
C VAL A 216 10.14 -10.99 -18.51
N SER A 217 9.52 -10.37 -19.50
CA SER A 217 8.44 -9.39 -19.32
C SER A 217 7.19 -9.97 -18.66
N TYR A 218 6.96 -11.27 -18.73
CA TYR A 218 5.85 -11.96 -18.07
C TYR A 218 6.22 -12.45 -16.67
N ILE A 219 7.44 -12.91 -16.49
CA ILE A 219 7.90 -13.52 -15.24
C ILE A 219 8.15 -12.44 -14.16
N VAL A 220 8.75 -11.32 -14.54
CA VAL A 220 9.10 -10.23 -13.59
C VAL A 220 7.89 -9.73 -12.79
N PRO A 221 6.75 -9.35 -13.39
CA PRO A 221 5.62 -8.87 -12.62
C PRO A 221 5.02 -9.95 -11.70
N ILE A 222 5.04 -11.23 -12.09
CA ILE A 222 4.60 -12.33 -11.23
C ILE A 222 5.52 -12.43 -10.00
N LEU A 223 6.84 -12.34 -10.19
CA LEU A 223 7.79 -12.37 -9.07
C LEU A 223 7.64 -11.14 -8.16
N ILE A 224 7.41 -9.97 -8.72
CA ILE A 224 7.14 -8.76 -7.92
C ILE A 224 5.88 -8.96 -7.08
N GLY A 225 4.79 -9.41 -7.69
CA GLY A 225 3.53 -9.70 -6.98
C GLY A 225 3.71 -10.75 -5.89
N LEU A 226 4.41 -11.83 -6.18
CA LEU A 226 4.73 -12.89 -5.21
C LEU A 226 5.57 -12.34 -4.05
N GLY A 227 6.65 -11.64 -4.33
CA GLY A 227 7.54 -11.11 -3.30
C GLY A 227 6.88 -10.06 -2.42
N VAL A 228 6.18 -9.08 -3.01
CA VAL A 228 5.40 -8.07 -2.26
C VAL A 228 4.27 -8.74 -1.48
N GLY A 229 3.66 -9.77 -2.05
CA GLY A 229 2.66 -10.59 -1.40
C GLY A 229 3.18 -11.21 -0.11
N LEU A 230 4.27 -11.93 -0.15
CA LEU A 230 4.87 -12.60 1.00
C LEU A 230 5.36 -11.61 2.08
N ILE A 231 5.98 -10.50 1.69
CA ILE A 231 6.51 -9.52 2.64
C ILE A 231 5.37 -8.79 3.36
N GLY A 232 4.36 -8.32 2.64
CA GLY A 232 3.37 -7.37 3.16
C GLY A 232 2.55 -7.89 4.33
N SER A 233 2.11 -9.16 4.32
CA SER A 233 1.34 -9.77 5.41
C SER A 233 2.16 -9.92 6.68
N ARG A 234 3.41 -10.30 6.52
CA ARG A 234 4.27 -10.65 7.65
C ARG A 234 4.86 -9.45 8.36
N PHE A 235 5.17 -8.38 7.64
CA PHE A 235 5.60 -7.15 8.30
C PHE A 235 4.51 -6.59 9.22
N LEU A 236 3.25 -6.59 8.79
CA LEU A 236 2.15 -6.13 9.62
C LEU A 236 1.99 -7.00 10.88
N LEU A 237 1.99 -8.33 10.73
CA LEU A 237 1.90 -9.26 11.86
C LEU A 237 3.08 -9.12 12.82
N PHE A 238 4.29 -8.88 12.31
CA PHE A 238 5.47 -8.66 13.14
C PHE A 238 5.34 -7.39 13.99
N PHE A 239 4.86 -6.29 13.40
CA PHE A 239 4.60 -5.05 14.14
C PHE A 239 3.53 -5.24 15.21
N ILE A 240 2.43 -5.95 14.91
CA ILE A 240 1.37 -6.24 15.88
C ILE A 240 1.93 -7.07 17.03
N LYS A 241 2.67 -8.14 16.74
CA LYS A 241 3.26 -9.02 17.76
C LYS A 241 4.27 -8.30 18.65
N MET A 242 5.05 -7.36 18.11
CA MET A 242 5.97 -6.53 18.90
C MET A 242 5.25 -5.50 19.76
N SER A 243 4.08 -5.03 19.34
CA SER A 243 3.27 -4.07 20.09
C SER A 243 2.54 -4.71 21.28
N ASP A 244 2.23 -6.01 21.23
CA ASP A 244 1.60 -6.75 22.33
C ASP A 244 2.56 -7.04 23.51
N HIS A 245 3.85 -6.81 23.33
CA HIS A 245 4.89 -6.96 24.35
C HIS A 245 5.33 -5.63 24.99
N CYS A 246 4.67 -4.53 24.68
CA CYS A 246 4.79 -3.21 25.31
C CYS A 246 3.51 -2.83 26.03
#